data_fd7dbda374e5bad051e4bde11695d579
#
_entry.id   fd7dbda374e5bad051e4bde11695d579
#
_cell.length_a   1.000
_cell.length_b   1.000
_cell.length_c   1.000
_cell.angle_alpha   90.00
_cell.angle_beta   90.00
_cell.angle_gamma   90.00
#
_symmetry.space_group_name_H-M   'P 1'
#
loop_
_entity.id
_entity.type
_entity.pdbx_description
1 polymer ?
#
loop_
_entity_poly.entity_id
_entity_poly.type
_entity_poly.pdbx_seq_one_letter_code
_entity_poly.pdbx_strand_id
1 'polypeptide(L)'
;EEFIAPPLDPYKEALEGINELQRQQQKLDPKPFVFKLSEILRIYVQNRFNMPAMELTGEEFIIESVSNPFFQNYEDLLREFVDRGDRVKYSKETADTNETNLLLDSALHFVKDSHSRITDQESTDSQNQKTHSE
;
A
#
# COMPACT_ATOMS: atom_id res chain seq x y z
N GLU A 1 9.63 -16.26 -30.69
CA GLU A 1 10.14 -15.15 -29.89
C GLU A 1 9.27 -14.96 -28.66
N GLU A 2 9.90 -15.05 -27.51
CA GLU A 2 9.19 -14.84 -26.26
C GLU A 2 9.07 -13.35 -26.00
N PHE A 3 7.85 -12.88 -25.85
CA PHE A 3 7.61 -11.51 -25.42
C PHE A 3 7.85 -11.41 -23.92
N ILE A 4 8.90 -10.70 -23.54
CA ILE A 4 9.18 -10.42 -22.13
C ILE A 4 8.62 -9.05 -21.80
N ALA A 5 7.55 -9.03 -21.01
CA ALA A 5 6.99 -7.76 -20.55
C ALA A 5 8.02 -7.02 -19.69
N PRO A 6 8.11 -5.69 -19.78
CA PRO A 6 8.98 -4.94 -18.90
C PRO A 6 8.56 -5.18 -17.44
N PRO A 7 9.51 -5.15 -16.48
CA PRO A 7 9.14 -5.34 -15.08
C PRO A 7 8.16 -4.26 -14.65
N LEU A 8 7.15 -4.68 -13.89
CA LEU A 8 6.14 -3.79 -13.36
C LEU A 8 6.77 -2.83 -12.36
N ASP A 9 6.35 -1.57 -12.39
CA ASP A 9 6.72 -0.59 -11.39
C ASP A 9 5.65 -0.61 -10.30
N PRO A 10 5.93 -1.17 -9.12
CA PRO A 10 4.90 -1.31 -8.07
C PRO A 10 4.30 0.02 -7.65
N TYR A 11 5.11 1.06 -7.58
CA TYR A 11 4.65 2.39 -7.21
C TYR A 11 3.68 2.96 -8.24
N LYS A 12 4.08 2.91 -9.50
CA LYS A 12 3.25 3.42 -10.60
C LYS A 12 1.93 2.66 -10.68
N GLU A 13 1.98 1.34 -10.56
CA GLU A 13 0.77 0.52 -10.58
C GLU A 13 -0.17 0.85 -9.43
N ALA A 14 0.38 1.03 -8.22
CA ALA A 14 -0.42 1.39 -7.06
C ALA A 14 -1.10 2.74 -7.26
N LEU A 15 -0.37 3.75 -7.73
CA LEU A 15 -0.94 5.07 -7.99
C LEU A 15 -2.04 5.01 -9.06
N GLU A 16 -1.81 4.30 -10.14
CA GLU A 16 -2.81 4.14 -11.20
C GLU A 16 -4.06 3.44 -10.68
N GLY A 17 -3.87 2.40 -9.87
CA GLY A 17 -4.99 1.67 -9.26
C GLY A 17 -5.80 2.54 -8.31
N ILE A 18 -5.13 3.30 -7.45
CA ILE A 18 -5.80 4.20 -6.52
C ILE A 18 -6.55 5.31 -7.27
N ASN A 19 -5.92 5.89 -8.29
CA ASN A 19 -6.55 6.95 -9.08
C ASN A 19 -7.78 6.43 -9.82
N GLU A 20 -7.71 5.22 -10.38
CA GLU A 20 -8.85 4.62 -11.04
C GLU A 20 -9.98 4.33 -10.05
N LEU A 21 -9.63 3.81 -8.89
CA LEU A 21 -10.60 3.53 -7.84
C LEU A 21 -11.27 4.82 -7.36
N GLN A 22 -10.52 5.91 -7.25
CA GLN A 22 -11.07 7.23 -6.89
C GLN A 22 -12.07 7.71 -7.93
N ARG A 23 -11.79 7.51 -9.22
CA ARG A 23 -12.72 7.87 -10.29
C ARG A 23 -14.03 7.07 -10.20
N GLN A 24 -13.97 5.84 -9.72
CA GLN A 24 -15.11 4.96 -9.58
C GLN A 24 -15.83 5.09 -8.23
N GLN A 25 -15.33 5.92 -7.34
CA GLN A 25 -15.78 5.98 -5.94
C GLN A 25 -17.29 6.19 -5.80
N GLN A 26 -17.87 7.05 -6.63
CA GLN A 26 -19.31 7.34 -6.57
C GLN A 26 -20.17 6.22 -7.14
N LYS A 27 -19.58 5.34 -7.95
CA LYS A 27 -20.28 4.23 -8.60
C LYS A 27 -20.16 2.92 -7.85
N LEU A 28 -19.23 2.83 -6.90
CA LEU A 28 -19.00 1.61 -6.14
C LEU A 28 -19.57 1.75 -4.74
N ASP A 29 -20.18 0.66 -4.27
CA ASP A 29 -20.56 0.56 -2.87
C ASP A 29 -19.30 0.53 -2.00
N PRO A 30 -19.40 0.95 -0.72
CA PRO A 30 -18.25 1.02 0.17
C PRO A 30 -17.49 -0.30 0.32
N LYS A 31 -18.19 -1.43 0.42
CA LYS A 31 -17.51 -2.73 0.61
C LYS A 31 -16.63 -3.11 -0.57
N PRO A 32 -17.13 -3.15 -1.82
CA PRO A 32 -16.28 -3.42 -2.97
C PRO A 32 -15.13 -2.42 -3.09
N PHE A 33 -15.39 -1.15 -2.79
CA PHE A 33 -14.36 -0.11 -2.81
C PHE A 33 -13.21 -0.45 -1.86
N VAL A 34 -13.53 -0.81 -0.61
CA VAL A 34 -12.53 -1.11 0.41
C VAL A 34 -11.78 -2.40 0.08
N PHE A 35 -12.48 -3.43 -0.44
CA PHE A 35 -11.81 -4.65 -0.88
C PHE A 35 -10.77 -4.37 -1.96
N LYS A 36 -11.13 -3.56 -2.96
CA LYS A 36 -10.20 -3.20 -4.03
C LYS A 36 -9.04 -2.36 -3.53
N LEU A 37 -9.31 -1.40 -2.65
CA LEU A 37 -8.26 -0.56 -2.07
C LEU A 37 -7.27 -1.37 -1.25
N SER A 38 -7.78 -2.29 -0.43
CA SER A 38 -6.94 -3.20 0.37
C SER A 38 -6.06 -4.07 -0.52
N GLU A 39 -6.61 -4.57 -1.62
CA GLU A 39 -5.87 -5.37 -2.58
C GLU A 39 -4.73 -4.56 -3.22
N ILE A 40 -5.02 -3.34 -3.64
CA ILE A 40 -4.01 -2.46 -4.24
C ILE A 40 -2.86 -2.23 -3.25
N LEU A 41 -3.18 -1.94 -2.00
CA LEU A 41 -2.17 -1.70 -0.97
C LEU A 41 -1.30 -2.94 -0.73
N ARG A 42 -1.94 -4.10 -0.62
CA ARG A 42 -1.22 -5.36 -0.38
C ARG A 42 -0.33 -5.76 -1.56
N ILE A 43 -0.82 -5.57 -2.78
CA ILE A 43 -0.02 -5.84 -3.99
C ILE A 43 1.19 -4.91 -4.02
N TYR A 44 1.02 -3.64 -3.68
CA TYR A 44 2.13 -2.69 -3.60
C TYR A 44 3.19 -3.17 -2.60
N VAL A 45 2.77 -3.52 -1.38
CA VAL A 45 3.70 -4.00 -0.35
C VAL A 45 4.39 -5.28 -0.79
N GLN A 46 3.64 -6.21 -1.37
CA GLN A 46 4.19 -7.49 -1.84
C GLN A 46 5.27 -7.29 -2.88
N ASN A 47 5.00 -6.45 -3.87
CA ASN A 47 5.91 -6.27 -5.00
C ASN A 47 7.06 -5.32 -4.70
N ARG A 48 6.82 -4.31 -3.86
CA ARG A 48 7.85 -3.30 -3.54
C ARG A 48 8.80 -3.76 -2.45
N PHE A 49 8.30 -4.56 -1.49
CA PHE A 49 9.05 -4.95 -0.30
C PHE A 49 9.30 -6.44 -0.20
N ASN A 50 8.90 -7.19 -1.21
CA ASN A 50 9.11 -8.64 -1.28
C ASN A 50 8.52 -9.38 -0.06
N MET A 51 7.29 -9.02 0.31
CA MET A 51 6.54 -9.62 1.41
C MET A 51 5.30 -10.30 0.84
N PRO A 52 4.92 -11.52 1.29
CA PRO A 52 3.74 -12.21 0.73
C PRO A 52 2.42 -11.64 1.27
N ALA A 53 2.21 -10.33 1.10
CA ALA A 53 1.11 -9.58 1.72
C ALA A 53 -0.27 -10.08 1.29
N MET A 54 -0.40 -10.59 0.06
CA MET A 54 -1.69 -11.07 -0.45
C MET A 54 -2.14 -12.38 0.22
N GLU A 55 -1.21 -13.13 0.82
CA GLU A 55 -1.50 -14.40 1.47
C GLU A 55 -1.78 -14.28 2.96
N LEU A 56 -1.59 -13.07 3.52
CA LEU A 56 -1.69 -12.85 4.97
C LEU A 56 -3.06 -12.33 5.36
N THR A 57 -3.51 -12.70 6.56
CA THR A 57 -4.65 -12.05 7.19
C THR A 57 -4.27 -10.62 7.58
N GLY A 58 -5.25 -9.80 7.97
CA GLY A 58 -4.97 -8.43 8.42
C GLY A 58 -3.99 -8.40 9.58
N GLU A 59 -4.18 -9.25 10.60
CA GLU A 59 -3.29 -9.31 11.75
C GLU A 59 -1.90 -9.80 11.37
N GLU A 60 -1.81 -10.84 10.55
CA GLU A 60 -0.53 -11.34 10.05
C GLU A 60 0.21 -10.28 9.24
N PHE A 61 -0.52 -9.53 8.42
CA PHE A 61 0.05 -8.43 7.63
C PHE A 61 0.69 -7.37 8.54
N ILE A 62 0.02 -6.99 9.62
CA ILE A 62 0.56 -6.03 10.58
C ILE A 62 1.82 -6.59 11.27
N ILE A 63 1.76 -7.83 11.75
CA ILE A 63 2.89 -8.47 12.44
C ILE A 63 4.11 -8.54 11.53
N GLU A 64 3.92 -8.99 10.28
CA GLU A 64 5.03 -9.06 9.31
C GLU A 64 5.58 -7.68 8.98
N SER A 65 4.69 -6.69 8.82
CA SER A 65 5.11 -5.34 8.48
C SER A 65 5.96 -4.73 9.57
N VAL A 66 5.54 -4.83 10.83
CA VAL A 66 6.28 -4.17 11.93
C VAL A 66 7.57 -4.89 12.29
N SER A 67 7.76 -6.13 11.83
CA SER A 67 9.04 -6.82 11.98
C SER A 67 10.13 -6.22 11.09
N ASN A 68 9.76 -5.47 10.08
CA ASN A 68 10.69 -4.74 9.22
C ASN A 68 10.87 -3.32 9.77
N PRO A 69 12.11 -2.91 10.14
CA PRO A 69 12.32 -1.58 10.71
C PRO A 69 11.80 -0.42 9.85
N PHE A 70 11.80 -0.58 8.53
CA PHE A 70 11.29 0.44 7.61
C PHE A 70 9.82 0.76 7.88
N PHE A 71 9.02 -0.26 8.25
CA PHE A 71 7.57 -0.09 8.46
C PHE A 71 7.21 0.37 9.85
N GLN A 72 8.15 0.45 10.79
CA GLN A 72 7.83 0.82 12.17
C GLN A 72 7.16 2.18 12.26
N ASN A 73 7.54 3.13 11.41
CA ASN A 73 6.93 4.46 11.36
C ASN A 73 5.50 4.42 10.79
N TYR A 74 5.11 3.33 10.15
CA TYR A 74 3.79 3.17 9.54
C TYR A 74 2.88 2.24 10.33
N GLU A 75 3.33 1.73 11.48
CA GLU A 75 2.54 0.77 12.24
C GLU A 75 1.14 1.27 12.56
N ASP A 76 1.05 2.49 13.09
CA ASP A 76 -0.25 3.05 13.47
C ASP A 76 -1.14 3.25 12.24
N LEU A 77 -0.58 3.76 11.17
CA LEU A 77 -1.33 3.98 9.93
C LEU A 77 -1.85 2.67 9.35
N LEU A 78 -0.98 1.66 9.27
CA LEU A 78 -1.36 0.36 8.70
C LEU A 78 -2.37 -0.37 9.58
N ARG A 79 -2.17 -0.32 10.90
CA ARG A 79 -3.10 -0.93 11.86
C ARG A 79 -4.47 -0.28 11.76
N GLU A 80 -4.52 1.03 11.74
CA GLU A 80 -5.78 1.75 11.60
C GLU A 80 -6.44 1.47 10.24
N PHE A 81 -5.66 1.41 9.17
CA PHE A 81 -6.17 1.09 7.84
C PHE A 81 -6.83 -0.29 7.82
N VAL A 82 -6.16 -1.30 8.38
CA VAL A 82 -6.69 -2.66 8.45
C VAL A 82 -7.95 -2.70 9.30
N ASP A 83 -7.93 -2.07 10.49
CA ASP A 83 -9.07 -2.08 11.41
C ASP A 83 -10.30 -1.39 10.80
N ARG A 84 -10.11 -0.22 10.22
CA ARG A 84 -11.21 0.51 9.56
C ARG A 84 -11.72 -0.25 8.34
N GLY A 85 -10.80 -0.80 7.55
CA GLY A 85 -11.15 -1.59 6.38
C GLY A 85 -11.98 -2.82 6.75
N ASP A 86 -11.59 -3.53 7.80
CA ASP A 86 -12.31 -4.71 8.26
C ASP A 86 -13.71 -4.33 8.76
N ARG A 87 -13.85 -3.19 9.44
CA ARG A 87 -15.17 -2.72 9.86
C ARG A 87 -16.09 -2.49 8.69
N VAL A 88 -15.58 -1.88 7.61
CA VAL A 88 -16.39 -1.66 6.40
C VAL A 88 -16.72 -2.99 5.73
N LYS A 89 -15.73 -3.87 5.58
CA LYS A 89 -15.90 -5.16 4.90
C LYS A 89 -16.92 -6.06 5.58
N TYR A 90 -16.92 -6.09 6.90
CA TYR A 90 -17.68 -7.08 7.67
C TYR A 90 -18.85 -6.49 8.46
N SER A 91 -19.06 -5.17 8.38
CA SER A 91 -20.20 -4.52 9.03
C SER A 91 -21.48 -4.76 8.24
N LYS A 92 -22.59 -4.88 8.97
CA LYS A 92 -23.91 -4.91 8.36
C LYS A 92 -24.44 -3.51 8.08
N GLU A 93 -23.81 -2.49 8.66
CA GLU A 93 -24.20 -1.10 8.47
C GLU A 93 -23.56 -0.55 7.19
N THR A 94 -24.23 0.43 6.59
CA THR A 94 -23.69 1.11 5.42
C THR A 94 -22.60 2.08 5.87
N ALA A 95 -21.38 1.90 5.36
CA ALA A 95 -20.30 2.85 5.60
C ALA A 95 -20.59 4.16 4.86
N ASP A 96 -20.21 5.28 5.45
CA ASP A 96 -20.39 6.58 4.80
C ASP A 96 -19.20 6.91 3.90
N THR A 97 -19.38 7.95 3.10
CA THR A 97 -18.37 8.42 2.16
C THR A 97 -17.09 8.90 2.87
N ASN A 98 -17.24 9.45 4.09
CA ASN A 98 -16.09 9.91 4.87
C ASN A 98 -15.15 8.77 5.24
N GLU A 99 -15.69 7.61 5.60
CA GLU A 99 -14.89 6.42 5.94
C GLU A 99 -14.06 5.96 4.73
N THR A 100 -14.67 5.87 3.57
CA THR A 100 -13.95 5.47 2.35
C THR A 100 -12.91 6.50 1.94
N ASN A 101 -13.22 7.79 2.11
CA ASN A 101 -12.25 8.87 1.83
C ASN A 101 -11.04 8.81 2.75
N LEU A 102 -11.25 8.54 4.04
CA LEU A 102 -10.14 8.40 5.00
C LEU A 102 -9.23 7.24 4.63
N LEU A 103 -9.81 6.10 4.25
CA LEU A 103 -9.04 4.94 3.83
C LEU A 103 -8.26 5.22 2.55
N LEU A 104 -8.88 5.90 1.59
CA LEU A 104 -8.23 6.28 0.34
C LEU A 104 -7.02 7.19 0.60
N ASP A 105 -7.21 8.20 1.43
CA ASP A 105 -6.14 9.15 1.77
C ASP A 105 -5.00 8.45 2.48
N SER A 106 -5.30 7.54 3.42
CA SER A 106 -4.28 6.78 4.14
C SER A 106 -3.47 5.90 3.21
N ALA A 107 -4.14 5.19 2.29
CA ALA A 107 -3.45 4.33 1.32
C ALA A 107 -2.55 5.16 0.40
N LEU A 108 -3.06 6.28 -0.09
CA LEU A 108 -2.31 7.15 -0.98
C LEU A 108 -1.09 7.74 -0.28
N HIS A 109 -1.28 8.20 0.96
CA HIS A 109 -0.18 8.74 1.77
C HIS A 109 0.90 7.67 2.01
N PHE A 110 0.49 6.46 2.40
CA PHE A 110 1.45 5.39 2.64
C PHE A 110 2.26 5.06 1.39
N VAL A 111 1.60 4.90 0.25
CA VAL A 111 2.27 4.56 -1.01
C VAL A 111 3.27 5.65 -1.40
N LYS A 112 2.86 6.91 -1.37
CA LYS A 112 3.72 8.03 -1.75
C LYS A 112 4.89 8.22 -0.77
N ASP A 113 4.60 8.18 0.52
CA ASP A 113 5.62 8.43 1.54
C ASP A 113 6.64 7.30 1.59
N SER A 114 6.18 6.04 1.56
CA SER A 114 7.09 4.90 1.59
C SER A 114 7.97 4.85 0.34
N HIS A 115 7.42 5.17 -0.83
CA HIS A 115 8.20 5.24 -2.06
C HIS A 115 9.27 6.32 -1.97
N SER A 116 8.91 7.51 -1.49
CA SER A 116 9.86 8.63 -1.34
C SER A 116 10.99 8.27 -0.40
N ARG A 117 10.69 7.65 0.74
CA ARG A 117 11.71 7.26 1.72
C ARG A 117 12.67 6.21 1.18
N ILE A 118 12.15 5.21 0.44
CA ILE A 118 12.99 4.17 -0.16
C ILE A 118 13.90 4.77 -1.24
N THR A 119 13.35 5.65 -2.08
CA THR A 119 14.12 6.32 -3.12
C THR A 119 15.24 7.15 -2.52
N ASP A 120 14.97 7.86 -1.43
CA ASP A 120 15.98 8.65 -0.72
C ASP A 120 17.04 7.76 -0.10
N GLN A 121 16.67 6.62 0.49
CA GLN A 121 17.64 5.66 1.04
C GLN A 121 18.53 5.08 -0.05
N GLU A 122 17.96 4.69 -1.17
CA GLU A 122 18.73 4.18 -2.32
C GLU A 122 19.72 5.21 -2.83
N SER A 123 19.30 6.48 -2.93
CA SER A 123 20.20 7.58 -3.32
C SER A 123 21.34 7.78 -2.33
N THR A 124 21.03 7.75 -1.02
CA THR A 124 22.03 7.92 0.04
C THR A 124 23.03 6.77 0.03
N ASP A 125 22.55 5.53 -0.10
CA ASP A 125 23.42 4.35 -0.16
C ASP A 125 24.32 4.40 -1.38
N SER A 126 23.81 4.83 -2.53
CA SER A 126 24.60 5.00 -3.75
C SER A 126 25.70 6.05 -3.57
N GLN A 127 25.39 7.17 -2.90
CA GLN A 127 26.36 8.22 -2.62
C GLN A 127 27.42 7.75 -1.62
N ASN A 128 27.03 7.00 -0.60
CA ASN A 128 27.96 6.45 0.39
C ASN A 128 28.90 5.43 -0.26
N GLN A 129 28.41 4.60 -1.17
CA GLN A 129 29.25 3.66 -1.91
C GLN A 129 30.28 4.38 -2.78
N LYS A 130 29.91 5.50 -3.39
CA LYS A 130 30.84 6.30 -4.20
C LYS A 130 31.93 6.93 -3.37
N THR A 131 31.65 7.33 -2.11
CA THR A 131 32.64 7.91 -1.23
C THR A 131 33.61 6.88 -0.68
N HIS A 132 33.28 5.60 -0.63
CA HIS A 132 34.14 4.54 -0.15
C HIS A 132 35.02 3.90 -1.24
N SER A 133 34.87 4.31 -2.49
CA SER A 133 35.60 3.72 -3.60
C SER A 133 36.93 4.42 -3.89
N GLU A 134 37.45 5.27 -3.00
CA GLU A 134 38.77 5.86 -3.12
C GLU A 134 39.82 5.01 -2.39
#